data_c566f892f2851b52121401ca3ef9e6be
#
_entry.id   c566f892f2851b52121401ca3ef9e6be
#
_cell.length_a   1.000
_cell.length_b   1.000
_cell.length_c   1.000
_cell.angle_alpha   90.00
_cell.angle_beta   90.00
_cell.angle_gamma   90.00
#
_symmetry.space_group_name_H-M   'P 1'
#
loop_
_entity.id
_entity.type
_entity.pdbx_description
1 polymer ?
#
loop_
_entity_poly.entity_id
_entity_poly.type
_entity_poly.pdbx_seq_one_letter_code
_entity_poly.pdbx_strand_id
1 'polypeptide(L)'
;MLGNMMDSPLLISGLIEHAASSHPTSEIVSRRCETDSKGESIHRYTMRDAAKRSKKIANALIKMGANPADRIATLAWNNYRHFELYFGVSGIGSVLHTINPRLFPEQLVYIINHAEDRWIFVDLTFVPLLEAIQEQISSVEGFIIMADSANMPDTSLKNAICYEDLIDNASDELEWPHFDENSAASLCYTSGTTGNPKGVLYSHRSTLLHAMSEVSREALGITSLSCILPVVPMFHVNAWGVPYAGAMTGAKLVFPGPG
;
A
#
# COMPACT_ATOMS: atom_id res chain seq x y z
N MET A 1 5.00 35.91 14.94
CA MET A 1 4.64 35.01 16.05
C MET A 1 3.99 33.76 15.42
N LEU A 2 4.50 32.56 15.73
CA LEU A 2 3.90 31.31 15.25
C LEU A 2 2.83 30.83 16.25
N GLY A 3 1.83 30.10 15.75
CA GLY A 3 0.89 29.40 16.62
C GLY A 3 1.62 28.28 17.39
N ASN A 4 1.09 27.91 18.54
CA ASN A 4 1.65 26.89 19.44
C ASN A 4 0.76 25.64 19.56
N MET A 5 -0.19 25.50 18.66
CA MET A 5 -1.07 24.33 18.57
C MET A 5 -0.74 23.52 17.32
N MET A 6 -0.68 22.19 17.43
CA MET A 6 -0.50 21.27 16.32
C MET A 6 0.77 21.55 15.46
N ASP A 7 1.92 21.41 16.05
CA ASP A 7 3.20 21.44 15.33
C ASP A 7 3.62 20.06 14.79
N SER A 8 2.82 19.01 15.05
CA SER A 8 3.04 17.68 14.47
C SER A 8 2.76 17.67 12.96
N PRO A 9 3.65 17.08 12.15
CA PRO A 9 3.47 17.02 10.71
C PRO A 9 2.28 16.11 10.33
N LEU A 10 1.63 16.46 9.21
CA LEU A 10 0.52 15.70 8.65
C LEU A 10 1.05 14.45 7.90
N LEU A 11 1.40 13.39 8.64
CA LEU A 11 1.94 12.15 8.09
C LEU A 11 0.89 11.04 8.02
N ILE A 12 0.96 10.23 6.97
CA ILE A 12 0.05 9.09 6.74
C ILE A 12 0.11 8.08 7.90
N SER A 13 1.27 7.89 8.52
CA SER A 13 1.42 7.05 9.72
C SER A 13 0.49 7.47 10.86
N GLY A 14 0.19 8.75 11.00
CA GLY A 14 -0.77 9.25 11.99
C GLY A 14 -2.20 8.74 11.78
N LEU A 15 -2.60 8.46 10.54
CA LEU A 15 -3.93 7.93 10.25
C LEU A 15 -4.11 6.50 10.76
N ILE A 16 -3.13 5.64 10.54
CA ILE A 16 -3.24 4.24 10.98
C ILE A 16 -3.11 4.12 12.50
N GLU A 17 -2.31 4.97 13.14
CA GLU A 17 -2.27 5.06 14.61
C GLU A 17 -3.60 5.55 15.18
N HIS A 18 -4.20 6.56 14.56
CA HIS A 18 -5.54 7.03 14.92
C HIS A 18 -6.58 5.90 14.76
N ALA A 19 -6.56 5.19 13.64
CA ALA A 19 -7.46 4.06 13.41
C ALA A 19 -7.30 2.98 14.50
N ALA A 20 -6.07 2.63 14.87
CA ALA A 20 -5.78 1.63 15.88
C ALA A 20 -6.22 2.04 17.28
N SER A 21 -6.14 3.32 17.61
CA SER A 21 -6.47 3.86 18.94
C SER A 21 -7.97 4.18 19.10
N SER A 22 -8.55 4.85 18.09
CA SER A 22 -9.92 5.38 18.15
C SER A 22 -10.95 4.41 17.59
N HIS A 23 -10.57 3.55 16.64
CA HIS A 23 -11.44 2.61 15.94
C HIS A 23 -10.86 1.17 15.92
N PRO A 24 -10.34 0.67 17.06
CA PRO A 24 -9.55 -0.56 17.12
C PRO A 24 -10.26 -1.82 16.60
N THR A 25 -11.57 -1.85 16.71
CA THR A 25 -12.42 -3.01 16.36
C THR A 25 -13.14 -2.86 15.01
N SER A 26 -12.94 -1.74 14.31
CA SER A 26 -13.50 -1.56 12.97
C SER A 26 -12.96 -2.61 12.03
N GLU A 27 -13.86 -3.28 11.32
CA GLU A 27 -13.56 -4.47 10.51
C GLU A 27 -13.05 -4.09 9.12
N ILE A 28 -12.04 -4.81 8.68
CA ILE A 28 -11.59 -4.85 7.30
C ILE A 28 -11.84 -6.27 6.78
N VAL A 29 -12.56 -6.36 5.67
CA VAL A 29 -12.88 -7.61 4.98
C VAL A 29 -12.17 -7.60 3.64
N SER A 30 -11.48 -8.67 3.31
CA SER A 30 -10.73 -8.75 2.06
C SER A 30 -10.85 -10.12 1.42
N ARG A 31 -11.09 -10.16 0.12
CA ARG A 31 -10.89 -11.37 -0.66
C ARG A 31 -9.41 -11.49 -1.02
N ARG A 32 -8.82 -12.66 -0.76
CA ARG A 32 -7.43 -13.00 -1.11
C ARG A 32 -7.34 -13.56 -2.53
N CYS A 33 -6.15 -13.57 -3.09
CA CYS A 33 -5.86 -14.30 -4.34
C CYS A 33 -5.82 -15.81 -4.12
N GLU A 34 -5.47 -16.23 -2.91
CA GLU A 34 -5.37 -17.61 -2.45
C GLU A 34 -6.51 -17.97 -1.50
N THR A 35 -6.60 -19.25 -1.17
CA THR A 35 -7.46 -19.77 -0.09
C THR A 35 -6.61 -20.18 1.12
N ASP A 36 -7.19 -20.08 2.31
CA ASP A 36 -6.56 -20.61 3.52
C ASP A 36 -6.67 -22.15 3.60
N SER A 37 -6.16 -22.71 4.70
CA SER A 37 -6.20 -24.16 4.97
C SER A 37 -7.60 -24.75 5.04
N LYS A 38 -8.66 -23.92 5.14
CA LYS A 38 -10.06 -24.33 5.14
C LYS A 38 -10.72 -24.14 3.77
N GLY A 39 -9.99 -23.63 2.78
CA GLY A 39 -10.50 -23.33 1.44
C GLY A 39 -11.25 -21.99 1.36
N GLU A 40 -11.12 -21.12 2.38
CA GLU A 40 -11.77 -19.81 2.40
C GLU A 40 -10.86 -18.73 1.80
N SER A 41 -11.40 -17.93 0.88
CA SER A 41 -10.68 -16.78 0.30
C SER A 41 -10.91 -15.47 1.05
N ILE A 42 -11.83 -15.42 1.99
CA ILE A 42 -12.17 -14.20 2.74
C ILE A 42 -11.31 -14.08 3.98
N HIS A 43 -10.54 -13.00 4.04
CA HIS A 43 -9.78 -12.57 5.21
C HIS A 43 -10.55 -11.48 5.97
N ARG A 44 -10.61 -11.59 7.30
CA ARG A 44 -11.23 -10.60 8.18
C ARG A 44 -10.29 -10.27 9.32
N TYR A 45 -10.09 -9.00 9.56
CA TYR A 45 -9.28 -8.48 10.65
C TYR A 45 -9.70 -7.05 11.00
N THR A 46 -9.07 -6.45 11.97
CA THR A 46 -9.47 -5.14 12.50
C THR A 46 -8.45 -4.05 12.13
N MET A 47 -8.84 -2.78 12.30
CA MET A 47 -7.92 -1.64 12.14
C MET A 47 -6.70 -1.73 13.08
N ARG A 48 -6.88 -2.29 14.30
CA ARG A 48 -5.76 -2.57 15.19
C ARG A 48 -4.79 -3.58 14.62
N ASP A 49 -5.30 -4.65 14.00
CA ASP A 49 -4.47 -5.67 13.39
C ASP A 49 -3.74 -5.10 12.16
N ALA A 50 -4.43 -4.30 11.36
CA ALA A 50 -3.85 -3.63 10.19
C ALA A 50 -2.69 -2.71 10.61
N ALA A 51 -2.84 -1.94 11.68
CA ALA A 51 -1.78 -1.08 12.19
C ALA A 51 -0.55 -1.87 12.66
N LYS A 52 -0.76 -2.98 13.40
CA LYS A 52 0.33 -3.87 13.80
C LYS A 52 1.07 -4.44 12.60
N ARG A 53 0.33 -4.93 11.61
CA ARG A 53 0.91 -5.52 10.41
C ARG A 53 1.62 -4.46 9.55
N SER A 54 1.10 -3.24 9.47
CA SER A 54 1.79 -2.11 8.82
C SER A 54 3.13 -1.78 9.49
N LYS A 55 3.20 -1.83 10.84
CA LYS A 55 4.47 -1.68 11.57
C LYS A 55 5.44 -2.81 11.30
N LYS A 56 4.96 -4.06 11.22
CA LYS A 56 5.79 -5.21 10.86
C LYS A 56 6.40 -5.05 9.46
N ILE A 57 5.60 -4.60 8.47
CA ILE A 57 6.11 -4.29 7.12
C ILE A 57 7.16 -3.17 7.18
N ALA A 58 6.88 -2.10 7.90
CA ALA A 58 7.83 -0.99 8.06
C ALA A 58 9.17 -1.47 8.64
N ASN A 59 9.14 -2.24 9.73
CA ASN A 59 10.34 -2.83 10.34
C ASN A 59 11.07 -3.79 9.39
N ALA A 60 10.34 -4.62 8.65
CA ALA A 60 10.93 -5.52 7.66
C ALA A 60 11.65 -4.74 6.56
N LEU A 61 11.03 -3.69 6.02
CA LEU A 61 11.62 -2.83 5.01
C LEU A 61 12.86 -2.08 5.51
N ILE A 62 12.82 -1.55 6.74
CA ILE A 62 14.00 -0.94 7.39
C ILE A 62 15.13 -1.95 7.48
N LYS A 63 14.85 -3.18 7.91
CA LYS A 63 15.85 -4.27 8.01
C LYS A 63 16.41 -4.66 6.64
N MET A 64 15.60 -4.57 5.57
CA MET A 64 16.03 -4.77 4.19
C MET A 64 16.85 -3.59 3.65
N GLY A 65 16.99 -2.51 4.40
CA GLY A 65 17.75 -1.32 4.01
C GLY A 65 16.96 -0.29 3.21
N ALA A 66 15.64 -0.23 3.38
CA ALA A 66 14.82 0.83 2.81
C ALA A 66 15.18 2.18 3.42
N ASN A 67 15.32 3.19 2.59
CA ASN A 67 15.63 4.56 2.97
C ASN A 67 14.46 5.50 2.63
N PRO A 68 14.41 6.69 3.25
CA PRO A 68 13.49 7.73 2.80
C PRO A 68 13.65 8.01 1.31
N ALA A 69 12.53 8.25 0.65
CA ALA A 69 12.39 8.45 -0.79
C ALA A 69 12.69 7.23 -1.70
N ASP A 70 13.05 6.06 -1.17
CA ASP A 70 13.08 4.85 -1.99
C ASP A 70 11.67 4.53 -2.52
N ARG A 71 11.58 4.12 -3.79
CA ARG A 71 10.31 3.69 -4.38
C ARG A 71 10.15 2.18 -4.16
N ILE A 72 9.04 1.84 -3.54
CA ILE A 72 8.64 0.46 -3.26
C ILE A 72 7.34 0.23 -4.01
N ALA A 73 7.38 -0.64 -4.99
CA ALA A 73 6.28 -0.85 -5.91
C ALA A 73 5.29 -1.91 -5.41
N THR A 74 4.04 -1.77 -5.84
CA THR A 74 3.00 -2.80 -5.70
C THR A 74 2.38 -3.12 -7.03
N LEU A 75 2.26 -4.41 -7.36
CA LEU A 75 1.50 -4.93 -8.48
C LEU A 75 0.40 -5.83 -7.90
N ALA A 76 -0.72 -5.21 -7.48
CA ALA A 76 -1.65 -5.84 -6.58
C ALA A 76 -3.11 -5.40 -6.82
N TRP A 77 -4.03 -6.30 -6.46
CA TRP A 77 -5.46 -6.01 -6.37
C TRP A 77 -5.79 -5.20 -5.11
N ASN A 78 -7.06 -4.80 -4.98
CA ASN A 78 -7.58 -4.22 -3.74
C ASN A 78 -7.71 -5.34 -2.70
N ASN A 79 -6.73 -5.47 -1.82
CA ASN A 79 -6.74 -6.45 -0.74
C ASN A 79 -6.08 -5.89 0.54
N TYR A 80 -6.15 -6.66 1.63
CA TYR A 80 -5.68 -6.25 2.93
C TYR A 80 -4.15 -6.04 3.00
N ARG A 81 -3.35 -6.88 2.29
CA ARG A 81 -1.89 -6.71 2.24
C ARG A 81 -1.51 -5.43 1.52
N HIS A 82 -2.20 -5.11 0.43
CA HIS A 82 -2.01 -3.84 -0.27
C HIS A 82 -2.37 -2.65 0.62
N PHE A 83 -3.46 -2.76 1.41
CA PHE A 83 -3.83 -1.74 2.40
C PHE A 83 -2.74 -1.54 3.46
N GLU A 84 -2.14 -2.59 3.98
CA GLU A 84 -1.03 -2.50 4.95
C GLU A 84 0.19 -1.77 4.38
N LEU A 85 0.49 -2.01 3.08
CA LEU A 85 1.60 -1.34 2.38
C LEU A 85 1.39 0.16 2.22
N TYR A 86 0.15 0.64 2.14
CA TYR A 86 -0.17 2.07 2.08
C TYR A 86 0.38 2.84 3.30
N PHE A 87 0.41 2.19 4.44
CA PHE A 87 0.93 2.77 5.68
C PHE A 87 2.35 2.32 5.99
N GLY A 88 2.67 1.05 5.78
CA GLY A 88 3.98 0.50 6.10
C GLY A 88 5.11 1.09 5.27
N VAL A 89 4.88 1.30 3.97
CA VAL A 89 5.86 1.91 3.06
C VAL A 89 5.97 3.42 3.30
N SER A 90 4.83 4.12 3.18
CA SER A 90 4.85 5.60 3.31
C SER A 90 5.21 6.05 4.71
N GLY A 91 4.84 5.28 5.74
CA GLY A 91 5.09 5.63 7.14
C GLY A 91 6.58 5.74 7.51
N ILE A 92 7.48 5.11 6.78
CA ILE A 92 8.94 5.21 6.97
C ILE A 92 9.60 6.24 6.05
N GLY A 93 8.78 7.02 5.32
CA GLY A 93 9.29 8.03 4.37
C GLY A 93 9.68 7.48 3.00
N SER A 94 9.46 6.19 2.72
CA SER A 94 9.56 5.62 1.39
C SER A 94 8.32 5.96 0.56
N VAL A 95 8.40 5.82 -0.76
CA VAL A 95 7.32 6.20 -1.68
C VAL A 95 6.64 4.93 -2.20
N LEU A 96 5.36 4.77 -1.93
CA LEU A 96 4.57 3.67 -2.45
C LEU A 96 4.25 3.90 -3.93
N HIS A 97 4.84 3.11 -4.83
CA HIS A 97 4.52 3.14 -6.26
C HIS A 97 3.46 2.09 -6.59
N THR A 98 2.23 2.53 -6.80
CA THR A 98 1.13 1.63 -7.16
C THR A 98 1.06 1.43 -8.67
N ILE A 99 1.44 0.24 -9.13
CA ILE A 99 1.55 -0.11 -10.56
C ILE A 99 0.21 -0.62 -11.08
N ASN A 100 -0.23 -0.09 -12.22
CA ASN A 100 -1.41 -0.59 -12.92
C ASN A 100 -1.07 -1.88 -13.69
N PRO A 101 -1.59 -3.06 -13.29
CA PRO A 101 -1.29 -4.34 -13.94
C PRO A 101 -1.90 -4.50 -15.33
N ARG A 102 -2.73 -3.56 -15.78
CA ARG A 102 -3.37 -3.56 -17.10
C ARG A 102 -2.51 -2.87 -18.16
N LEU A 103 -1.33 -2.36 -17.79
CA LEU A 103 -0.37 -1.80 -18.73
C LEU A 103 0.28 -2.90 -19.56
N PHE A 104 0.71 -2.56 -20.78
CA PHE A 104 1.50 -3.47 -21.59
C PHE A 104 2.88 -3.72 -20.97
N PRO A 105 3.51 -4.89 -21.19
CA PRO A 105 4.82 -5.22 -20.61
C PRO A 105 5.89 -4.14 -20.82
N GLU A 106 5.95 -3.53 -21.99
CA GLU A 106 6.93 -2.48 -22.32
C GLU A 106 6.70 -1.21 -21.47
N GLN A 107 5.43 -0.90 -21.16
CA GLN A 107 5.08 0.22 -20.28
C GLN A 107 5.44 -0.09 -18.84
N LEU A 108 5.24 -1.33 -18.37
CA LEU A 108 5.64 -1.78 -17.05
C LEU A 108 7.15 -1.66 -16.88
N VAL A 109 7.93 -2.18 -17.83
CA VAL A 109 9.39 -2.03 -17.84
C VAL A 109 9.81 -0.57 -17.76
N TYR A 110 9.15 0.28 -18.56
CA TYR A 110 9.45 1.72 -18.57
C TYR A 110 9.19 2.35 -17.19
N ILE A 111 8.00 2.18 -16.61
CA ILE A 111 7.64 2.88 -15.35
C ILE A 111 8.45 2.37 -14.16
N ILE A 112 8.74 1.06 -14.10
CA ILE A 112 9.55 0.46 -13.04
C ILE A 112 10.97 1.01 -13.07
N ASN A 113 11.61 1.04 -14.26
CA ASN A 113 12.95 1.60 -14.42
C ASN A 113 12.98 3.12 -14.24
N HIS A 114 11.97 3.84 -14.74
CA HIS A 114 11.89 5.30 -14.61
C HIS A 114 11.65 5.73 -13.15
N ALA A 115 10.88 4.95 -12.40
CA ALA A 115 10.71 5.17 -10.96
C ALA A 115 11.91 4.69 -10.15
N GLU A 116 12.80 3.88 -10.73
CA GLU A 116 13.89 3.19 -10.02
C GLU A 116 13.37 2.41 -8.82
N ASP A 117 12.32 1.59 -9.05
CA ASP A 117 11.74 0.77 -7.99
C ASP A 117 12.76 -0.23 -7.45
N ARG A 118 12.91 -0.31 -6.10
CA ARG A 118 13.87 -1.20 -5.45
C ARG A 118 13.30 -2.57 -5.14
N TRP A 119 12.05 -2.63 -4.65
CA TRP A 119 11.33 -3.87 -4.38
C TRP A 119 9.93 -3.79 -4.96
N ILE A 120 9.42 -4.94 -5.38
CA ILE A 120 8.05 -5.06 -5.89
C ILE A 120 7.28 -6.07 -5.05
N PHE A 121 6.22 -5.62 -4.40
CA PHE A 121 5.20 -6.47 -3.79
C PHE A 121 4.21 -6.89 -4.86
N VAL A 122 3.98 -8.19 -5.01
CA VAL A 122 3.20 -8.73 -6.13
C VAL A 122 2.16 -9.75 -5.68
N ASP A 123 0.91 -9.59 -6.12
CA ASP A 123 -0.12 -10.61 -5.95
C ASP A 123 0.15 -11.81 -6.86
N LEU A 124 -0.25 -13.01 -6.42
CA LEU A 124 -0.07 -14.28 -7.12
C LEU A 124 -0.46 -14.22 -8.60
N THR A 125 -1.55 -13.53 -8.90
CA THR A 125 -2.07 -13.34 -10.28
C THR A 125 -1.03 -12.76 -11.24
N PHE A 126 -0.12 -11.92 -10.73
CA PHE A 126 0.80 -11.14 -11.56
C PHE A 126 2.25 -11.66 -11.52
N VAL A 127 2.53 -12.73 -10.78
CA VAL A 127 3.86 -13.34 -10.74
C VAL A 127 4.36 -13.71 -12.14
N PRO A 128 3.58 -14.39 -13.02
CA PRO A 128 4.06 -14.72 -14.37
C PRO A 128 4.39 -13.49 -15.23
N LEU A 129 3.70 -12.37 -15.00
CA LEU A 129 3.97 -11.12 -15.71
C LEU A 129 5.35 -10.56 -15.34
N LEU A 130 5.69 -10.57 -14.05
CA LEU A 130 7.02 -10.12 -13.59
C LEU A 130 8.13 -11.08 -14.00
N GLU A 131 7.87 -12.39 -13.99
CA GLU A 131 8.84 -13.39 -14.49
C GLU A 131 9.24 -13.10 -15.94
N ALA A 132 8.28 -12.70 -16.78
CA ALA A 132 8.53 -12.40 -18.19
C ALA A 132 9.36 -11.13 -18.43
N ILE A 133 9.39 -10.19 -17.49
CA ILE A 133 10.07 -8.89 -17.66
C ILE A 133 11.24 -8.67 -16.68
N GLN A 134 11.49 -9.54 -15.71
CA GLN A 134 12.44 -9.30 -14.62
C GLN A 134 13.87 -8.98 -15.11
N GLU A 135 14.31 -9.55 -16.22
CA GLU A 135 15.63 -9.26 -16.78
C GLU A 135 15.75 -7.84 -17.38
N GLN A 136 14.64 -7.14 -17.55
CA GLN A 136 14.58 -5.80 -18.13
C GLN A 136 14.38 -4.70 -17.07
N ILE A 137 14.15 -5.07 -15.80
CA ILE A 137 13.90 -4.14 -14.67
C ILE A 137 15.08 -4.16 -13.70
N SER A 138 16.17 -3.55 -14.10
CA SER A 138 17.49 -3.66 -13.47
C SER A 138 17.60 -2.98 -12.09
N SER A 139 16.69 -2.05 -11.76
CA SER A 139 16.65 -1.38 -10.44
C SER A 139 16.10 -2.26 -9.33
N VAL A 140 15.36 -3.32 -9.68
CA VAL A 140 14.66 -4.16 -8.71
C VAL A 140 15.61 -5.15 -8.03
N GLU A 141 15.73 -5.04 -6.72
CA GLU A 141 16.59 -5.87 -5.87
C GLU A 141 15.95 -7.22 -5.51
N GLY A 142 14.60 -7.27 -5.47
CA GLY A 142 13.85 -8.48 -5.17
C GLY A 142 12.34 -8.29 -5.20
N PHE A 143 11.64 -9.40 -5.03
CA PHE A 143 10.18 -9.46 -5.11
C PHE A 143 9.60 -10.02 -3.82
N ILE A 144 8.50 -9.44 -3.35
CA ILE A 144 7.75 -9.94 -2.21
C ILE A 144 6.39 -10.44 -2.72
N ILE A 145 6.20 -11.74 -2.69
CA ILE A 145 4.96 -12.37 -3.16
C ILE A 145 3.93 -12.30 -2.05
N MET A 146 2.80 -11.65 -2.32
CA MET A 146 1.72 -11.36 -1.39
C MET A 146 0.86 -12.61 -1.16
N ALA A 147 1.46 -13.63 -0.55
CA ALA A 147 0.88 -14.92 -0.21
C ALA A 147 1.30 -15.35 1.20
N ASP A 148 0.68 -16.41 1.70
CA ASP A 148 1.21 -17.17 2.83
C ASP A 148 2.17 -18.27 2.34
N SER A 149 2.94 -18.88 3.27
CA SER A 149 3.95 -19.90 2.94
C SER A 149 3.36 -21.12 2.23
N ALA A 150 2.11 -21.48 2.55
CA ALA A 150 1.44 -22.65 1.97
C ALA A 150 1.03 -22.40 0.50
N ASN A 151 0.84 -21.15 0.13
CA ASN A 151 0.43 -20.70 -1.20
C ASN A 151 1.56 -20.03 -1.98
N MET A 152 2.80 -20.07 -1.46
CA MET A 152 3.96 -19.55 -2.17
C MET A 152 4.19 -20.36 -3.46
N PRO A 153 4.17 -19.73 -4.65
CA PRO A 153 4.35 -20.44 -5.89
C PRO A 153 5.80 -20.85 -6.09
N ASP A 154 6.03 -21.91 -6.86
CA ASP A 154 7.33 -22.09 -7.50
C ASP A 154 7.54 -21.00 -8.54
N THR A 155 8.62 -20.23 -8.42
CA THR A 155 8.83 -19.02 -9.23
C THR A 155 10.29 -18.81 -9.61
N SER A 156 10.51 -18.27 -10.80
CA SER A 156 11.82 -17.87 -11.30
C SER A 156 12.22 -16.43 -10.87
N LEU A 157 11.37 -15.70 -10.15
CA LEU A 157 11.67 -14.34 -9.70
C LEU A 157 12.88 -14.34 -8.76
N LYS A 158 13.84 -13.47 -9.04
CA LYS A 158 15.08 -13.34 -8.25
C LYS A 158 14.77 -12.80 -6.86
N ASN A 159 15.39 -13.41 -5.82
CA ASN A 159 15.23 -12.99 -4.44
C ASN A 159 13.76 -12.90 -4.00
N ALA A 160 12.93 -13.84 -4.45
CA ALA A 160 11.53 -13.89 -4.07
C ALA A 160 11.36 -14.25 -2.58
N ILE A 161 10.54 -13.47 -1.87
CA ILE A 161 10.25 -13.64 -0.45
C ILE A 161 8.74 -13.75 -0.27
N CYS A 162 8.28 -14.63 0.62
CA CYS A 162 6.87 -14.71 1.00
C CYS A 162 6.50 -13.52 1.93
N TYR A 163 5.37 -12.88 1.67
CA TYR A 163 4.88 -11.73 2.45
C TYR A 163 4.66 -12.09 3.91
N GLU A 164 3.93 -13.18 4.18
CA GLU A 164 3.62 -13.54 5.57
C GLU A 164 4.89 -13.95 6.33
N ASP A 165 5.82 -14.68 5.72
CA ASP A 165 7.10 -15.03 6.35
C ASP A 165 7.95 -13.78 6.64
N LEU A 166 7.92 -12.80 5.74
CA LEU A 166 8.63 -11.53 5.92
C LEU A 166 8.14 -10.80 7.17
N ILE A 167 6.83 -10.68 7.35
CA ILE A 167 6.26 -9.92 8.47
C ILE A 167 6.22 -10.73 9.77
N ASP A 168 6.12 -12.06 9.72
CA ASP A 168 6.12 -12.89 10.93
C ASP A 168 7.46 -12.82 11.68
N ASN A 169 8.54 -12.54 10.97
CA ASN A 169 9.87 -12.33 11.53
C ASN A 169 10.16 -10.87 11.93
N ALA A 170 9.17 -9.98 11.86
CA ALA A 170 9.31 -8.56 12.17
C ALA A 170 8.51 -8.17 13.43
N SER A 171 9.06 -7.22 14.21
CA SER A 171 8.36 -6.62 15.36
C SER A 171 7.20 -5.74 14.92
N ASP A 172 6.11 -5.71 15.71
CA ASP A 172 5.04 -4.72 15.60
C ASP A 172 5.28 -3.48 16.50
N GLU A 173 6.41 -3.43 17.18
CA GLU A 173 6.87 -2.26 17.94
C GLU A 173 7.66 -1.35 16.99
N LEU A 174 7.13 -0.18 16.72
CA LEU A 174 7.75 0.85 15.89
C LEU A 174 7.26 2.23 16.35
N GLU A 175 8.19 3.12 16.59
CA GLU A 175 7.94 4.55 16.63
C GLU A 175 8.11 5.11 15.23
N TRP A 176 7.01 5.63 14.65
CA TRP A 176 7.04 6.16 13.30
C TRP A 176 7.97 7.39 13.22
N PRO A 177 8.87 7.44 12.24
CA PRO A 177 9.73 8.60 12.08
C PRO A 177 8.93 9.86 11.74
N HIS A 178 9.41 11.00 12.26
CA HIS A 178 8.88 12.32 11.91
C HIS A 178 9.75 12.97 10.83
N PHE A 179 9.11 13.47 9.78
CA PHE A 179 9.79 14.13 8.65
C PHE A 179 8.85 15.17 8.02
N ASP A 180 9.32 15.87 6.99
CA ASP A 180 8.54 16.90 6.31
C ASP A 180 7.28 16.31 5.66
N GLU A 181 6.12 16.82 6.00
CA GLU A 181 4.82 16.42 5.43
C GLU A 181 4.68 16.66 3.93
N ASN A 182 5.55 17.47 3.33
CA ASN A 182 5.62 17.69 1.89
C ASN A 182 6.42 16.57 1.17
N SER A 183 7.07 15.67 1.91
CA SER A 183 7.72 14.50 1.32
C SER A 183 6.74 13.66 0.53
N ALA A 184 7.22 13.03 -0.55
CA ALA A 184 6.41 12.14 -1.36
C ALA A 184 6.00 10.90 -0.54
N ALA A 185 4.74 10.54 -0.62
CA ALA A 185 4.15 9.37 0.05
C ALA A 185 3.78 8.27 -0.94
N SER A 186 3.27 8.67 -2.12
CA SER A 186 2.90 7.71 -3.16
C SER A 186 3.17 8.26 -4.56
N LEU A 187 3.33 7.31 -5.50
CA LEU A 187 3.57 7.55 -6.92
C LEU A 187 2.56 6.75 -7.73
N CYS A 188 1.85 7.41 -8.64
CA CYS A 188 1.00 6.77 -9.63
C CYS A 188 1.39 7.23 -11.03
N TYR A 189 1.41 6.31 -12.00
CA TYR A 189 1.61 6.68 -13.39
C TYR A 189 0.27 6.84 -14.12
N THR A 190 0.18 7.91 -14.91
CA THR A 190 -0.95 8.13 -15.82
C THR A 190 -0.66 7.52 -17.17
N SER A 191 -1.68 7.01 -17.85
CA SER A 191 -1.55 6.36 -19.17
C SER A 191 -1.11 7.29 -20.29
N GLY A 192 -0.90 8.57 -20.05
CA GLY A 192 -0.49 9.58 -21.04
C GLY A 192 -1.23 9.46 -22.38
N THR A 193 -1.92 10.48 -22.84
CA THR A 193 -2.58 10.45 -24.16
C THR A 193 -1.59 10.53 -25.33
N THR A 194 -0.36 10.94 -25.07
CA THR A 194 0.71 11.09 -26.05
C THR A 194 2.07 10.80 -25.40
N GLY A 195 2.70 9.70 -25.77
CA GLY A 195 4.05 9.34 -25.30
C GLY A 195 4.07 8.42 -24.08
N ASN A 196 5.20 8.40 -23.37
CA ASN A 196 5.41 7.55 -22.21
C ASN A 196 4.52 7.97 -21.01
N PRO A 197 4.13 7.01 -20.15
CA PRO A 197 3.43 7.30 -18.92
C PRO A 197 4.18 8.34 -18.06
N LYS A 198 3.44 9.22 -17.39
CA LYS A 198 3.98 10.25 -16.51
C LYS A 198 3.69 9.93 -15.06
N GLY A 199 4.72 9.98 -14.21
CA GLY A 199 4.59 9.81 -12.77
C GLY A 199 4.00 11.05 -12.10
N VAL A 200 3.05 10.82 -11.19
CA VAL A 200 2.45 11.84 -10.32
C VAL A 200 2.76 11.48 -8.88
N LEU A 201 3.48 12.35 -8.19
CA LEU A 201 3.83 12.21 -6.77
C LEU A 201 2.78 12.91 -5.90
N TYR A 202 2.30 12.19 -4.90
CA TYR A 202 1.43 12.72 -3.85
C TYR A 202 2.24 12.85 -2.56
N SER A 203 2.19 14.01 -1.90
CA SER A 203 2.81 14.19 -0.59
C SER A 203 1.94 13.62 0.54
N HIS A 204 2.53 13.40 1.71
CA HIS A 204 1.79 13.07 2.92
C HIS A 204 0.70 14.12 3.20
N ARG A 205 1.08 15.40 3.17
CA ARG A 205 0.16 16.52 3.37
C ARG A 205 -1.02 16.49 2.40
N SER A 206 -0.75 16.38 1.09
CA SER A 206 -1.82 16.38 0.08
C SER A 206 -2.77 15.19 0.26
N THR A 207 -2.25 14.03 0.64
CA THR A 207 -3.03 12.81 0.89
C THR A 207 -3.94 12.96 2.10
N LEU A 208 -3.43 13.50 3.22
CA LEU A 208 -4.26 13.75 4.40
C LEU A 208 -5.36 14.77 4.14
N LEU A 209 -5.01 15.90 3.51
CA LEU A 209 -5.99 16.95 3.20
C LEU A 209 -7.08 16.43 2.25
N HIS A 210 -6.70 15.57 1.29
CA HIS A 210 -7.67 14.92 0.42
C HIS A 210 -8.59 13.97 1.20
N ALA A 211 -8.04 13.11 2.07
CA ALA A 211 -8.83 12.24 2.93
C ALA A 211 -9.78 13.02 3.85
N MET A 212 -9.33 14.15 4.42
CA MET A 212 -10.19 15.07 5.19
C MET A 212 -11.33 15.65 4.34
N SER A 213 -11.05 15.95 3.07
CA SER A 213 -12.10 16.41 2.16
C SER A 213 -13.15 15.33 1.90
N GLU A 214 -12.73 14.07 1.71
CA GLU A 214 -13.64 12.96 1.44
C GLU A 214 -14.59 12.65 2.59
N VAL A 215 -14.18 12.86 3.84
CA VAL A 215 -15.04 12.66 5.01
C VAL A 215 -16.07 13.78 5.17
N SER A 216 -15.88 14.90 4.48
CA SER A 216 -16.87 15.98 4.52
C SER A 216 -18.20 15.53 3.91
N ARG A 217 -19.31 16.09 4.44
CA ARG A 217 -20.65 15.78 3.97
C ARG A 217 -20.87 16.15 2.50
N GLU A 218 -20.16 17.16 2.04
CA GLU A 218 -20.26 17.71 0.67
C GLU A 218 -19.49 16.90 -0.37
N ALA A 219 -18.67 15.92 0.08
CA ALA A 219 -17.94 15.00 -0.78
C ALA A 219 -18.51 13.57 -0.65
N LEU A 220 -17.75 12.61 -0.10
CA LEU A 220 -18.23 11.23 0.08
C LEU A 220 -19.00 11.02 1.39
N GLY A 221 -18.86 11.90 2.36
CA GLY A 221 -19.53 11.82 3.66
C GLY A 221 -19.19 10.55 4.44
N ILE A 222 -17.95 10.07 4.34
CA ILE A 222 -17.50 8.84 4.99
C ILE A 222 -17.49 9.02 6.50
N THR A 223 -18.11 8.10 7.22
CA THR A 223 -18.21 8.10 8.68
C THR A 223 -17.85 6.72 9.25
N SER A 224 -17.74 6.60 10.57
CA SER A 224 -17.53 5.32 11.26
C SER A 224 -18.68 4.31 11.06
N LEU A 225 -19.84 4.77 10.62
CA LEU A 225 -21.00 3.91 10.30
C LEU A 225 -21.00 3.43 8.84
N SER A 226 -20.09 3.92 8.04
CA SER A 226 -20.01 3.56 6.62
C SER A 226 -19.42 2.16 6.44
N CYS A 227 -19.92 1.45 5.43
CA CYS A 227 -19.34 0.22 4.91
C CYS A 227 -18.99 0.46 3.44
N ILE A 228 -17.71 0.44 3.11
CA ILE A 228 -17.21 0.89 1.81
C ILE A 228 -16.55 -0.27 1.08
N LEU A 229 -17.01 -0.51 -0.15
CA LEU A 229 -16.34 -1.39 -1.10
C LEU A 229 -15.76 -0.54 -2.23
N PRO A 230 -14.47 -0.22 -2.22
CA PRO A 230 -13.84 0.56 -3.27
C PRO A 230 -13.73 -0.28 -4.54
N VAL A 231 -14.58 0.02 -5.53
CA VAL A 231 -14.49 -0.58 -6.87
C VAL A 231 -13.32 0.03 -7.65
N VAL A 232 -13.00 1.29 -7.37
CA VAL A 232 -11.81 1.95 -7.94
C VAL A 232 -10.57 1.23 -7.46
N PRO A 233 -9.68 0.81 -8.39
CA PRO A 233 -8.48 0.08 -7.99
C PRO A 233 -7.53 0.90 -7.13
N MET A 234 -6.93 0.27 -6.13
CA MET A 234 -5.90 0.88 -5.30
C MET A 234 -4.64 1.24 -6.11
N PHE A 235 -4.39 0.54 -7.19
CA PHE A 235 -3.31 0.88 -8.12
C PHE A 235 -3.60 2.09 -9.02
N HIS A 236 -4.80 2.68 -8.94
CA HIS A 236 -5.17 3.86 -9.72
C HIS A 236 -5.61 4.99 -8.80
N VAL A 237 -4.85 6.09 -8.80
CA VAL A 237 -5.12 7.30 -7.99
C VAL A 237 -5.38 6.95 -6.51
N ASN A 238 -4.69 5.91 -6.00
CA ASN A 238 -4.82 5.40 -4.63
C ASN A 238 -6.29 5.12 -4.21
N ALA A 239 -7.10 4.55 -5.12
CA ALA A 239 -8.54 4.35 -4.93
C ALA A 239 -9.25 5.64 -4.47
N TRP A 240 -8.87 6.79 -5.02
CA TRP A 240 -9.37 8.12 -4.67
C TRP A 240 -9.18 8.50 -3.19
N GLY A 241 -8.23 7.92 -2.48
CA GLY A 241 -7.99 8.20 -1.07
C GLY A 241 -8.86 7.42 -0.09
N VAL A 242 -9.81 6.62 -0.56
CA VAL A 242 -10.73 5.83 0.30
C VAL A 242 -10.01 4.99 1.37
N PRO A 243 -8.84 4.34 1.12
CA PRO A 243 -8.11 3.65 2.17
C PRO A 243 -7.71 4.56 3.35
N TYR A 244 -7.31 5.78 3.05
CA TYR A 244 -6.91 6.77 4.05
C TYR A 244 -8.11 7.36 4.80
N ALA A 245 -9.17 7.72 4.06
CA ALA A 245 -10.41 8.21 4.66
C ALA A 245 -11.11 7.13 5.52
N GLY A 246 -11.04 5.87 5.11
CA GLY A 246 -11.52 4.74 5.89
C GLY A 246 -10.76 4.57 7.21
N ALA A 247 -9.42 4.69 7.20
CA ALA A 247 -8.61 4.68 8.41
C ALA A 247 -8.90 5.89 9.31
N MET A 248 -9.08 7.07 8.72
CA MET A 248 -9.40 8.30 9.45
C MET A 248 -10.72 8.20 10.24
N THR A 249 -11.72 7.57 9.67
CA THR A 249 -13.08 7.52 10.24
C THR A 249 -13.41 6.22 10.97
N GLY A 250 -12.58 5.17 10.77
CA GLY A 250 -12.92 3.83 11.23
C GLY A 250 -14.08 3.18 10.45
N ALA A 251 -14.33 3.61 9.22
CA ALA A 251 -15.30 2.96 8.34
C ALA A 251 -14.90 1.50 8.09
N LYS A 252 -15.91 0.62 7.97
CA LYS A 252 -15.68 -0.75 7.53
C LYS A 252 -15.24 -0.75 6.08
N LEU A 253 -14.08 -1.35 5.80
CA LEU A 253 -13.55 -1.50 4.44
C LEU A 253 -13.77 -2.93 3.94
N VAL A 254 -14.19 -3.06 2.68
CA VAL A 254 -14.40 -4.35 2.01
C VAL A 254 -13.62 -4.35 0.71
N PHE A 255 -12.52 -5.08 0.65
CA PHE A 255 -11.69 -5.17 -0.54
C PHE A 255 -12.09 -6.37 -1.40
N PRO A 256 -12.46 -6.15 -2.68
CA PRO A 256 -12.99 -7.20 -3.55
C PRO A 256 -11.95 -8.25 -3.98
N GLY A 257 -10.66 -7.93 -3.87
CA GLY A 257 -9.60 -8.81 -4.37
C GLY A 257 -9.60 -8.95 -5.90
N PRO A 258 -9.15 -10.09 -6.43
CA PRO A 258 -9.25 -10.39 -7.84
C PRO A 258 -10.71 -10.56 -8.23
N GLY A 259 -11.19 -9.76 -9.19
CA GLY A 259 -12.56 -9.74 -9.68
C GLY A 259 -12.64 -9.75 -11.18
#